data_14330a157c18f5416206fa2c27ecd7b2
#
_entry.id   14330a157c18f5416206fa2c27ecd7b2
#
_cell.length_a   1.000
_cell.length_b   1.000
_cell.length_c   1.000
_cell.angle_alpha   90.00
_cell.angle_beta   90.00
_cell.angle_gamma   90.00
#
_symmetry.space_group_name_H-M   'P 1'
#
loop_
_entity.id
_entity.type
_entity.pdbx_description
1 polymer ?
#
loop_
_entity_poly.entity_id
_entity_poly.type
_entity_poly.pdbx_seq_one_letter_code
_entity_poly.pdbx_strand_id
1 'polypeptide(L)'
;MINRLSLPQGVKDYTPEKAEELRRIEEGLLEEFGRWGYRKIITPLFEYLEPLSVGLGDELKSKVMKFVDPSSGDVVALRPDITPQVGRIVATQMKDHTAPLRLCYNGRVVRFEEKGSGKEREIFQVGCELVGLSTPEADAEIIALGVKSLGKSGIKNLVLDIGHTGILRNLLARTGELRESIEEALKKKDQEALSRAIGKSRAPKNINDTILKLPELFGGRHILTEARKIASIRKYVNELESVLGVIDDYQSECEINIDLAEIRGFNYYTGVTFEIVSRDIPAPLVRGGRYDELMGKYGYDS
;
A
#
# COMPACT_ATOMS: atom_id res chain seq x y z
N MET A 1 -1.55 -37.42 -11.93
CA MET A 1 -1.57 -37.87 -10.51
C MET A 1 -0.84 -36.82 -9.68
N ILE A 2 -1.47 -36.32 -8.61
CA ILE A 2 -0.78 -35.46 -7.64
C ILE A 2 0.18 -36.36 -6.88
N ASN A 3 1.49 -36.01 -6.91
CA ASN A 3 2.45 -36.69 -6.05
C ASN A 3 2.03 -36.45 -4.60
N ARG A 4 1.80 -37.49 -3.81
CA ARG A 4 1.33 -37.41 -2.42
C ARG A 4 2.26 -36.60 -1.49
N LEU A 5 3.51 -36.36 -1.93
CA LEU A 5 4.52 -35.57 -1.20
C LEU A 5 4.69 -34.15 -1.75
N SER A 6 3.90 -33.73 -2.76
CA SER A 6 3.99 -32.39 -3.32
C SER A 6 3.15 -31.39 -2.52
N LEU A 7 3.70 -30.21 -2.35
CA LEU A 7 2.97 -29.07 -1.79
C LEU A 7 2.00 -28.46 -2.82
N PRO A 8 0.96 -27.74 -2.36
CA PRO A 8 0.15 -26.92 -3.24
C PRO A 8 1.02 -25.87 -3.98
N GLN A 9 0.60 -25.51 -5.19
CA GLN A 9 1.30 -24.47 -5.95
C GLN A 9 1.31 -23.13 -5.19
N GLY A 10 2.45 -22.46 -5.14
CA GLY A 10 2.62 -21.18 -4.45
C GLY A 10 2.85 -21.30 -2.93
N VAL A 11 3.08 -22.51 -2.43
CA VAL A 11 3.49 -22.80 -1.05
C VAL A 11 4.81 -23.56 -1.09
N LYS A 12 5.70 -23.29 -0.16
CA LYS A 12 7.03 -23.92 -0.12
C LYS A 12 7.51 -24.18 1.32
N ASP A 13 8.37 -25.18 1.46
CA ASP A 13 9.14 -25.41 2.67
C ASP A 13 10.40 -24.56 2.69
N TYR A 14 10.89 -24.27 3.88
CA TYR A 14 12.18 -23.60 4.11
C TYR A 14 13.10 -24.54 4.86
N THR A 15 14.29 -24.83 4.28
CA THR A 15 15.35 -25.59 4.98
C THR A 15 15.86 -24.80 6.19
N PRO A 16 16.57 -25.44 7.14
CA PRO A 16 17.08 -24.75 8.33
C PRO A 16 17.89 -23.48 8.00
N GLU A 17 18.73 -23.52 6.99
CA GLU A 17 19.58 -22.39 6.57
C GLU A 17 18.73 -21.23 6.07
N LYS A 18 17.72 -21.52 5.24
CA LYS A 18 16.80 -20.53 4.69
C LYS A 18 15.84 -19.98 5.75
N ALA A 19 15.40 -20.83 6.69
CA ALA A 19 14.57 -20.40 7.81
C ALA A 19 15.34 -19.47 8.74
N GLU A 20 16.62 -19.74 8.99
CA GLU A 20 17.49 -18.88 9.79
C GLU A 20 17.76 -17.52 9.12
N GLU A 21 17.96 -17.52 7.79
CA GLU A 21 18.12 -16.28 7.02
C GLU A 21 16.85 -15.42 7.11
N LEU A 22 15.67 -16.02 6.92
CA LEU A 22 14.39 -15.34 7.03
C LEU A 22 14.19 -14.77 8.43
N ARG A 23 14.47 -15.56 9.49
CA ARG A 23 14.36 -15.12 10.88
C ARG A 23 15.24 -13.89 11.14
N ARG A 24 16.49 -13.89 10.67
CA ARG A 24 17.40 -12.73 10.84
C ARG A 24 16.88 -11.48 10.17
N ILE A 25 16.27 -11.60 8.97
CA ILE A 25 15.67 -10.46 8.28
C ILE A 25 14.48 -9.92 9.09
N GLU A 26 13.56 -10.80 9.50
CA GLU A 26 12.38 -10.40 10.30
C GLU A 26 12.77 -9.72 11.60
N GLU A 27 13.71 -10.28 12.36
CA GLU A 27 14.20 -9.73 13.62
C GLU A 27 14.87 -8.38 13.42
N GLY A 28 15.70 -8.24 12.37
CA GLY A 28 16.36 -6.99 12.03
C GLY A 28 15.39 -5.86 11.68
N LEU A 29 14.34 -6.17 10.93
CA LEU A 29 13.27 -5.21 10.61
C LEU A 29 12.50 -4.79 11.85
N LEU A 30 12.09 -5.74 12.70
CA LEU A 30 11.36 -5.46 13.94
C LEU A 30 12.21 -4.68 14.95
N GLU A 31 13.51 -4.97 15.03
CA GLU A 31 14.44 -4.21 15.87
C GLU A 31 14.54 -2.75 15.41
N GLU A 32 14.62 -2.52 14.09
CA GLU A 32 14.61 -1.16 13.56
C GLU A 32 13.30 -0.43 13.86
N PHE A 33 12.16 -1.08 13.66
CA PHE A 33 10.86 -0.51 14.02
C PHE A 33 10.79 -0.17 15.53
N GLY A 34 11.33 -1.06 16.39
CA GLY A 34 11.42 -0.81 17.83
C GLY A 34 12.26 0.42 18.19
N ARG A 35 13.35 0.69 17.47
CA ARG A 35 14.18 1.91 17.65
C ARG A 35 13.43 3.19 17.34
N TRP A 36 12.43 3.12 16.45
CA TRP A 36 11.53 4.24 16.12
C TRP A 36 10.29 4.30 17.01
N GLY A 37 10.23 3.46 18.06
CA GLY A 37 9.14 3.45 19.04
C GLY A 37 7.92 2.63 18.63
N TYR A 38 8.01 1.83 17.57
CA TYR A 38 6.92 0.94 17.18
C TYR A 38 6.85 -0.27 18.10
N ARG A 39 5.65 -0.59 18.54
CA ARG A 39 5.36 -1.71 19.45
C ARG A 39 4.72 -2.86 18.70
N LYS A 40 5.23 -4.06 18.92
CA LYS A 40 4.74 -5.26 18.24
C LYS A 40 3.36 -5.66 18.72
N ILE A 41 2.47 -5.95 17.77
CA ILE A 41 1.20 -6.63 17.98
C ILE A 41 1.18 -7.97 17.24
N ILE A 42 0.33 -8.87 17.68
CA ILE A 42 0.12 -10.18 17.06
C ILE A 42 -1.37 -10.32 16.76
N THR A 43 -1.69 -10.63 15.53
CA THR A 43 -3.04 -10.82 15.03
C THR A 43 -3.28 -12.28 14.62
N PRO A 44 -4.52 -12.81 14.68
CA PRO A 44 -4.79 -14.19 14.30
C PRO A 44 -4.61 -14.42 12.79
N LEU A 45 -4.28 -15.68 12.42
CA LEU A 45 -4.11 -16.07 11.02
C LEU A 45 -5.42 -16.07 10.25
N PHE A 46 -6.53 -16.37 10.92
CA PHE A 46 -7.87 -16.38 10.31
C PHE A 46 -8.88 -15.67 11.21
N GLU A 47 -9.89 -15.09 10.60
CA GLU A 47 -10.99 -14.37 11.25
C GLU A 47 -12.29 -14.65 10.49
N TYR A 48 -13.43 -14.24 11.04
CA TYR A 48 -14.67 -14.20 10.27
C TYR A 48 -14.50 -13.36 9.01
N LEU A 49 -15.06 -13.83 7.90
CA LEU A 49 -14.92 -13.18 6.60
C LEU A 49 -15.43 -11.74 6.61
N GLU A 50 -16.55 -11.49 7.29
CA GLU A 50 -17.19 -10.17 7.29
C GLU A 50 -16.29 -9.10 7.94
N PRO A 51 -15.85 -9.21 9.22
CA PRO A 51 -14.95 -8.24 9.83
C PRO A 51 -13.64 -8.05 9.06
N LEU A 52 -13.06 -9.14 8.56
CA LEU A 52 -11.82 -9.07 7.79
C LEU A 52 -12.03 -8.27 6.48
N SER A 53 -13.17 -8.45 5.83
CA SER A 53 -13.48 -7.81 4.54
C SER A 53 -13.72 -6.31 4.64
N VAL A 54 -14.10 -5.80 5.82
CA VAL A 54 -14.38 -4.36 6.05
C VAL A 54 -13.18 -3.49 5.67
N GLY A 55 -11.98 -3.87 6.07
CA GLY A 55 -10.76 -3.10 5.83
C GLY A 55 -10.01 -3.46 4.56
N LEU A 56 -10.49 -4.42 3.76
CA LEU A 56 -9.82 -4.83 2.52
C LEU A 56 -10.25 -3.96 1.33
N GLY A 57 -9.29 -3.62 0.47
CA GLY A 57 -9.58 -3.12 -0.87
C GLY A 57 -10.10 -4.23 -1.80
N ASP A 58 -10.79 -3.86 -2.87
CA ASP A 58 -11.49 -4.81 -3.76
C ASP A 58 -10.55 -5.85 -4.39
N GLU A 59 -9.33 -5.46 -4.73
CA GLU A 59 -8.32 -6.39 -5.25
C GLU A 59 -8.00 -7.50 -4.24
N LEU A 60 -7.81 -7.17 -2.97
CA LEU A 60 -7.51 -8.15 -1.94
C LEU A 60 -8.74 -8.97 -1.55
N LYS A 61 -9.95 -8.40 -1.60
CA LYS A 61 -11.19 -9.15 -1.39
C LYS A 61 -11.34 -10.31 -2.34
N SER A 62 -10.95 -10.13 -3.61
CA SER A 62 -10.98 -11.20 -4.62
C SER A 62 -9.97 -12.32 -4.38
N LYS A 63 -8.91 -12.03 -3.60
CA LYS A 63 -7.82 -12.96 -3.29
C LYS A 63 -7.96 -13.67 -1.94
N VAL A 64 -9.06 -13.47 -1.23
CA VAL A 64 -9.31 -14.08 0.08
C VAL A 64 -9.56 -15.58 -0.05
N MET A 65 -8.75 -16.38 0.67
CA MET A 65 -9.01 -17.80 0.84
C MET A 65 -9.91 -18.02 2.06
N LYS A 66 -11.07 -18.65 1.85
CA LYS A 66 -12.11 -18.83 2.86
C LYS A 66 -12.53 -20.28 3.00
N PHE A 67 -12.99 -20.64 4.20
CA PHE A 67 -13.51 -21.98 4.51
C PHE A 67 -14.61 -21.86 5.56
N VAL A 68 -15.35 -22.94 5.77
CA VAL A 68 -16.37 -23.02 6.82
C VAL A 68 -15.71 -23.56 8.08
N ASP A 69 -15.87 -22.86 9.19
CA ASP A 69 -15.44 -23.34 10.51
C ASP A 69 -16.32 -24.51 10.92
N PRO A 70 -15.76 -25.72 11.10
CA PRO A 70 -16.55 -26.89 11.43
C PRO A 70 -17.20 -26.83 12.82
N SER A 71 -16.75 -25.93 13.70
CA SER A 71 -17.29 -25.78 15.06
C SER A 71 -18.52 -24.89 15.11
N SER A 72 -18.55 -23.81 14.32
CA SER A 72 -19.65 -22.84 14.33
C SER A 72 -20.53 -22.90 13.08
N GLY A 73 -20.01 -23.41 11.96
CA GLY A 73 -20.67 -23.34 10.65
C GLY A 73 -20.49 -22.00 9.92
N ASP A 74 -19.79 -21.05 10.53
CA ASP A 74 -19.56 -19.73 9.96
C ASP A 74 -18.46 -19.71 8.91
N VAL A 75 -18.50 -18.74 8.00
CA VAL A 75 -17.44 -18.53 7.02
C VAL A 75 -16.31 -17.74 7.64
N VAL A 76 -15.14 -18.35 7.69
CA VAL A 76 -13.89 -17.74 8.11
C VAL A 76 -12.91 -17.62 6.94
N ALA A 77 -11.93 -16.72 7.07
CA ALA A 77 -11.00 -16.42 6.01
C ALA A 77 -9.57 -16.33 6.54
N LEU A 78 -8.61 -16.84 5.77
CA LEU A 78 -7.21 -16.58 6.00
C LEU A 78 -6.91 -15.12 5.62
N ARG A 79 -6.17 -14.44 6.47
CA ARG A 79 -5.82 -13.03 6.23
C ARG A 79 -4.98 -12.87 4.98
N PRO A 80 -5.42 -12.05 4.01
CA PRO A 80 -4.62 -11.70 2.83
C PRO A 80 -3.67 -10.53 3.09
N ASP A 81 -3.89 -9.81 4.22
CA ASP A 81 -3.12 -8.66 4.69
C ASP A 81 -3.33 -8.49 6.19
N ILE A 82 -2.36 -7.88 6.89
CA ILE A 82 -2.42 -7.66 8.35
C ILE A 82 -2.99 -6.27 8.67
N THR A 83 -2.80 -5.27 7.84
CA THR A 83 -3.29 -3.89 8.05
C THR A 83 -4.77 -3.79 8.47
N PRO A 84 -5.72 -4.51 7.84
CA PRO A 84 -7.12 -4.50 8.28
C PRO A 84 -7.32 -4.98 9.71
N GLN A 85 -6.53 -5.98 10.13
CA GLN A 85 -6.57 -6.50 11.50
C GLN A 85 -6.03 -5.48 12.52
N VAL A 86 -5.00 -4.69 12.11
CA VAL A 86 -4.51 -3.58 12.94
C VAL A 86 -5.63 -2.56 13.14
N GLY A 87 -6.33 -2.16 12.08
CA GLY A 87 -7.49 -1.26 12.16
C GLY A 87 -8.55 -1.78 13.13
N ARG A 88 -8.90 -3.06 13.02
CA ARG A 88 -9.88 -3.69 13.93
C ARG A 88 -9.39 -3.68 15.39
N ILE A 89 -8.14 -4.04 15.67
CA ILE A 89 -7.59 -4.05 17.03
C ILE A 89 -7.60 -2.65 17.61
N VAL A 90 -7.18 -1.63 16.88
CA VAL A 90 -7.22 -0.25 17.35
C VAL A 90 -8.64 0.16 17.69
N ALA A 91 -9.59 -0.09 16.81
CA ALA A 91 -10.99 0.29 17.02
C ALA A 91 -11.69 -0.47 18.16
N THR A 92 -11.26 -1.69 18.49
CA THR A 92 -11.95 -2.54 19.48
C THR A 92 -11.23 -2.66 20.81
N GLN A 93 -9.89 -2.70 20.83
CA GLN A 93 -9.10 -2.99 22.02
C GLN A 93 -8.18 -1.85 22.44
N MET A 94 -7.94 -0.89 21.55
CA MET A 94 -7.00 0.21 21.83
C MET A 94 -7.64 1.61 21.68
N LYS A 95 -8.97 1.68 21.60
CA LYS A 95 -9.71 2.94 21.43
C LYS A 95 -9.46 3.97 22.53
N ASP A 96 -9.11 3.52 23.74
CA ASP A 96 -8.83 4.39 24.90
C ASP A 96 -7.34 4.76 25.01
N HIS A 97 -6.49 4.31 24.06
CA HIS A 97 -5.08 4.65 24.06
C HIS A 97 -4.87 6.02 23.42
N THR A 98 -3.96 6.78 24.00
CA THR A 98 -3.59 8.11 23.47
C THR A 98 -2.84 7.98 22.15
N ALA A 99 -3.33 8.65 21.10
CA ALA A 99 -2.62 8.77 19.82
C ALA A 99 -1.38 9.69 19.96
N PRO A 100 -0.34 9.53 19.13
CA PRO A 100 -0.24 8.57 18.03
C PRO A 100 0.12 7.16 18.49
N LEU A 101 -0.45 6.14 17.84
CA LEU A 101 -0.08 4.76 18.07
C LEU A 101 0.93 4.31 16.99
N ARG A 102 2.08 3.82 17.42
CA ARG A 102 3.10 3.20 16.57
C ARG A 102 3.07 1.69 16.79
N LEU A 103 2.54 0.98 15.81
CA LEU A 103 2.33 -0.47 15.87
C LEU A 103 3.13 -1.15 14.76
N CYS A 104 3.71 -2.32 15.08
CA CYS A 104 4.36 -3.14 14.06
C CYS A 104 3.97 -4.61 14.22
N TYR A 105 4.19 -5.36 13.17
CA TYR A 105 3.83 -6.78 13.11
C TYR A 105 4.76 -7.55 12.18
N ASN A 106 4.83 -8.87 12.40
CA ASN A 106 5.27 -9.83 11.41
C ASN A 106 4.32 -11.02 11.40
N GLY A 107 4.17 -11.63 10.23
CA GLY A 107 3.35 -12.82 10.12
C GLY A 107 3.15 -13.28 8.68
N ARG A 108 2.54 -14.44 8.54
CA ARG A 108 2.17 -14.96 7.23
C ARG A 108 0.82 -14.41 6.80
N VAL A 109 0.71 -14.08 5.53
CA VAL A 109 -0.55 -13.79 4.86
C VAL A 109 -0.76 -14.79 3.74
N VAL A 110 -2.03 -15.07 3.40
CA VAL A 110 -2.36 -16.09 2.40
C VAL A 110 -3.29 -15.49 1.37
N ARG A 111 -2.88 -15.54 0.09
CA ARG A 111 -3.63 -14.99 -1.03
C ARG A 111 -3.96 -16.08 -2.04
N PHE A 112 -5.18 -16.06 -2.53
CA PHE A 112 -5.50 -16.81 -3.73
C PHE A 112 -4.77 -16.19 -4.92
N GLU A 113 -4.07 -17.02 -5.68
CA GLU A 113 -3.44 -16.63 -6.94
C GLU A 113 -3.81 -17.65 -8.00
N GLU A 114 -4.04 -17.19 -9.23
CA GLU A 114 -4.41 -18.05 -10.34
C GLU A 114 -3.33 -19.09 -10.63
N LYS A 115 -3.75 -20.28 -11.05
CA LYS A 115 -2.84 -21.35 -11.41
C LYS A 115 -1.95 -20.89 -12.58
N GLY A 116 -0.63 -21.05 -12.41
CA GLY A 116 0.34 -20.66 -13.43
C GLY A 116 0.82 -19.21 -13.36
N SER A 117 0.32 -18.40 -12.42
CA SER A 117 0.79 -17.01 -12.23
C SER A 117 2.26 -16.90 -11.80
N GLY A 118 2.85 -17.99 -11.30
CA GLY A 118 4.19 -17.99 -10.69
C GLY A 118 4.29 -17.26 -9.34
N LYS A 119 3.17 -16.73 -8.83
CA LYS A 119 3.14 -15.98 -7.58
C LYS A 119 3.03 -16.91 -6.37
N GLU A 120 3.64 -16.50 -5.28
CA GLU A 120 3.51 -17.15 -3.98
C GLU A 120 2.12 -16.86 -3.40
N ARG A 121 1.52 -17.88 -2.78
CA ARG A 121 0.24 -17.76 -2.07
C ARG A 121 0.43 -17.49 -0.60
N GLU A 122 1.48 -18.02 -0.02
CA GLU A 122 1.90 -17.77 1.35
C GLU A 122 3.08 -16.81 1.36
N ILE A 123 2.89 -15.65 1.99
CA ILE A 123 3.84 -14.54 1.96
C ILE A 123 4.20 -14.18 3.40
N PHE A 124 5.49 -14.04 3.71
CA PHE A 124 5.93 -13.44 4.95
C PHE A 124 5.83 -11.92 4.84
N GLN A 125 5.05 -11.33 5.71
CA GLN A 125 4.82 -9.89 5.77
C GLN A 125 5.34 -9.33 7.08
N VAL A 126 6.16 -8.28 6.99
CA VAL A 126 6.56 -7.43 8.11
C VAL A 126 6.08 -6.02 7.80
N GLY A 127 5.49 -5.35 8.77
CA GLY A 127 4.95 -4.02 8.54
C GLY A 127 4.80 -3.19 9.81
N CYS A 128 4.52 -1.91 9.60
CA CYS A 128 4.25 -0.96 10.67
C CYS A 128 3.13 0.00 10.27
N GLU A 129 2.38 0.44 11.27
CA GLU A 129 1.24 1.35 11.13
C GLU A 129 1.39 2.50 12.12
N LEU A 130 1.23 3.72 11.64
CA LEU A 130 1.17 4.93 12.45
C LEU A 130 -0.26 5.45 12.44
N VAL A 131 -0.92 5.41 13.59
CA VAL A 131 -2.34 5.72 13.72
C VAL A 131 -2.54 7.01 14.52
N GLY A 132 -3.46 7.87 14.04
CA GLY A 132 -3.87 9.08 14.74
C GLY A 132 -3.07 10.34 14.35
N LEU A 133 -2.33 10.30 13.23
CA LEU A 133 -1.68 11.47 12.63
C LEU A 133 -1.91 11.49 11.11
N SER A 134 -2.24 12.67 10.58
CA SER A 134 -2.45 12.90 9.15
C SER A 134 -1.57 14.06 8.64
N THR A 135 -0.31 14.12 9.09
CA THR A 135 0.64 15.18 8.76
C THR A 135 1.71 14.70 7.79
N PRO A 136 2.39 15.59 7.05
CA PRO A 136 3.51 15.23 6.19
C PRO A 136 4.65 14.52 6.93
N GLU A 137 4.87 14.87 8.20
CA GLU A 137 5.89 14.25 9.05
C GLU A 137 5.55 12.78 9.33
N ALA A 138 4.27 12.46 9.51
CA ALA A 138 3.83 11.07 9.73
C ALA A 138 4.04 10.22 8.47
N ASP A 139 3.71 10.73 7.28
CA ASP A 139 3.99 10.04 6.03
C ASP A 139 5.49 9.84 5.82
N ALA A 140 6.27 10.90 6.04
CA ALA A 140 7.73 10.86 5.90
C ALA A 140 8.38 9.88 6.89
N GLU A 141 7.89 9.79 8.14
CA GLU A 141 8.35 8.83 9.13
C GLU A 141 8.25 7.40 8.62
N ILE A 142 7.06 7.00 8.12
CA ILE A 142 6.81 5.65 7.60
C ILE A 142 7.70 5.35 6.39
N ILE A 143 7.83 6.29 5.46
CA ILE A 143 8.66 6.13 4.26
C ILE A 143 10.13 6.00 4.64
N ALA A 144 10.64 6.91 5.47
CA ALA A 144 12.03 6.89 5.91
C ALA A 144 12.37 5.62 6.69
N LEU A 145 11.45 5.14 7.54
CA LEU A 145 11.59 3.87 8.25
C LEU A 145 11.71 2.70 7.27
N GLY A 146 10.88 2.67 6.21
CA GLY A 146 10.96 1.66 5.17
C GLY A 146 12.31 1.66 4.45
N VAL A 147 12.79 2.83 3.99
CA VAL A 147 14.09 2.98 3.32
C VAL A 147 15.24 2.54 4.23
N LYS A 148 15.27 3.03 5.48
CA LYS A 148 16.33 2.68 6.44
C LYS A 148 16.35 1.20 6.80
N SER A 149 15.18 0.59 6.97
CA SER A 149 15.07 -0.83 7.29
C SER A 149 15.62 -1.72 6.16
N LEU A 150 15.32 -1.38 4.91
CA LEU A 150 15.88 -2.08 3.74
C LEU A 150 17.40 -1.88 3.64
N GLY A 151 17.88 -0.65 3.81
CA GLY A 151 19.32 -0.35 3.80
C GLY A 151 20.08 -1.14 4.87
N LYS A 152 19.57 -1.24 6.09
CA LYS A 152 20.14 -2.06 7.16
C LYS A 152 20.11 -3.56 6.87
N SER A 153 19.14 -4.03 6.10
CA SER A 153 19.10 -5.40 5.61
C SER A 153 20.09 -5.68 4.47
N GLY A 154 20.92 -4.69 4.10
CA GLY A 154 21.94 -4.80 3.07
C GLY A 154 21.46 -4.56 1.65
N ILE A 155 20.22 -4.16 1.46
CA ILE A 155 19.65 -3.87 0.15
C ILE A 155 20.12 -2.48 -0.30
N LYS A 156 20.64 -2.42 -1.54
CA LYS A 156 21.20 -1.20 -2.14
C LYS A 156 20.34 -0.72 -3.32
N ASN A 157 20.75 0.40 -3.91
CA ASN A 157 20.15 0.98 -5.11
C ASN A 157 18.62 1.14 -4.99
N LEU A 158 18.20 1.65 -3.81
CA LEU A 158 16.79 1.87 -3.49
C LEU A 158 16.21 3.03 -4.31
N VAL A 159 15.00 2.83 -4.80
CA VAL A 159 14.19 3.83 -5.47
C VAL A 159 12.86 3.93 -4.74
N LEU A 160 12.51 5.12 -4.32
CA LEU A 160 11.21 5.48 -3.76
C LEU A 160 10.32 5.98 -4.89
N ASP A 161 9.33 5.19 -5.30
CA ASP A 161 8.22 5.64 -6.13
C ASP A 161 7.13 6.23 -5.22
N ILE A 162 6.78 7.50 -5.41
CA ILE A 162 5.82 8.20 -4.57
C ILE A 162 4.77 8.93 -5.42
N GLY A 163 3.51 8.86 -4.98
CA GLY A 163 2.38 9.54 -5.60
C GLY A 163 1.35 9.99 -4.57
N HIS A 164 0.22 10.48 -5.05
CA HIS A 164 -0.85 10.94 -4.18
C HIS A 164 -2.23 10.61 -4.76
N THR A 165 -2.94 9.66 -4.15
CA THR A 165 -4.26 9.19 -4.65
C THR A 165 -5.32 10.27 -4.72
N GLY A 166 -5.22 11.32 -3.88
CA GLY A 166 -6.12 12.47 -3.90
C GLY A 166 -6.15 13.21 -5.24
N ILE A 167 -5.08 13.15 -6.04
CA ILE A 167 -5.03 13.74 -7.39
C ILE A 167 -6.10 13.09 -8.26
N LEU A 168 -6.02 11.79 -8.44
CA LEU A 168 -6.98 11.05 -9.26
C LEU A 168 -8.39 11.07 -8.67
N ARG A 169 -8.54 10.90 -7.35
CA ARG A 169 -9.85 10.99 -6.69
C ARG A 169 -10.56 12.30 -7.01
N ASN A 170 -9.86 13.45 -6.89
CA ASN A 170 -10.43 14.76 -7.17
C ASN A 170 -10.81 14.94 -8.65
N LEU A 171 -9.97 14.47 -9.56
CA LEU A 171 -10.21 14.60 -11.00
C LEU A 171 -11.35 13.67 -11.45
N LEU A 172 -11.29 12.40 -11.06
CA LEU A 172 -12.24 11.38 -11.49
C LEU A 172 -13.65 11.56 -10.88
N ALA A 173 -13.76 12.19 -9.70
CA ALA A 173 -15.07 12.55 -9.14
C ALA A 173 -15.91 13.44 -10.07
N ARG A 174 -15.30 14.09 -11.05
CA ARG A 174 -15.94 15.00 -12.02
C ARG A 174 -16.20 14.38 -13.38
N THR A 175 -15.81 13.12 -13.59
CA THR A 175 -15.95 12.44 -14.91
C THR A 175 -17.18 11.53 -15.00
N GLY A 176 -17.95 11.37 -13.93
CA GLY A 176 -19.19 10.59 -13.90
C GLY A 176 -18.96 9.13 -14.30
N GLU A 177 -19.78 8.64 -15.23
CA GLU A 177 -19.78 7.23 -15.69
C GLU A 177 -18.47 6.82 -16.42
N LEU A 178 -17.62 7.78 -16.80
CA LEU A 178 -16.36 7.49 -17.51
C LEU A 178 -15.22 7.14 -16.55
N ARG A 179 -15.44 7.26 -15.23
CA ARG A 179 -14.44 7.00 -14.20
C ARG A 179 -13.71 5.68 -14.41
N GLU A 180 -14.44 4.58 -14.50
CA GLU A 180 -13.86 3.23 -14.65
C GLU A 180 -13.03 3.09 -15.93
N SER A 181 -13.52 3.63 -17.05
CA SER A 181 -12.80 3.59 -18.33
C SER A 181 -11.50 4.37 -18.29
N ILE A 182 -11.48 5.52 -17.57
CA ILE A 182 -10.28 6.34 -17.38
C ILE A 182 -9.30 5.62 -16.44
N GLU A 183 -9.79 5.05 -15.33
CA GLU A 183 -8.98 4.25 -14.41
C GLU A 183 -8.30 3.07 -15.12
N GLU A 184 -9.03 2.36 -15.97
CA GLU A 184 -8.50 1.23 -16.72
C GLU A 184 -7.43 1.66 -17.74
N ALA A 185 -7.67 2.76 -18.44
CA ALA A 185 -6.70 3.32 -19.39
C ALA A 185 -5.40 3.75 -18.70
N LEU A 186 -5.51 4.42 -17.54
CA LEU A 186 -4.35 4.81 -16.74
C LEU A 186 -3.58 3.60 -16.19
N LYS A 187 -4.28 2.56 -15.68
CA LYS A 187 -3.66 1.30 -15.24
C LYS A 187 -2.84 0.62 -16.34
N LYS A 188 -3.38 0.61 -17.55
CA LYS A 188 -2.74 -0.01 -18.71
C LYS A 188 -1.70 0.91 -19.39
N LYS A 189 -1.58 2.16 -18.92
CA LYS A 189 -0.79 3.21 -19.55
C LYS A 189 -1.16 3.39 -21.04
N ASP A 190 -2.45 3.20 -21.39
CA ASP A 190 -2.99 3.29 -22.74
C ASP A 190 -3.47 4.73 -23.03
N GLN A 191 -2.59 5.51 -23.64
CA GLN A 191 -2.84 6.91 -24.01
C GLN A 191 -4.00 7.08 -25.01
N GLU A 192 -4.17 6.13 -25.94
CA GLU A 192 -5.26 6.21 -26.92
C GLU A 192 -6.61 5.92 -26.27
N ALA A 193 -6.70 4.90 -25.39
CA ALA A 193 -7.91 4.62 -24.65
C ALA A 193 -8.26 5.81 -23.73
N LEU A 194 -7.26 6.41 -23.06
CA LEU A 194 -7.45 7.60 -22.24
C LEU A 194 -8.02 8.76 -23.05
N SER A 195 -7.43 9.05 -24.20
CA SER A 195 -7.90 10.13 -25.10
C SER A 195 -9.31 9.88 -25.59
N ARG A 196 -9.66 8.63 -25.95
CA ARG A 196 -11.02 8.26 -26.37
C ARG A 196 -12.04 8.42 -25.23
N ALA A 197 -11.68 8.05 -24.01
CA ALA A 197 -12.55 8.21 -22.85
C ALA A 197 -12.79 9.70 -22.54
N ILE A 198 -11.71 10.50 -22.50
CA ILE A 198 -11.79 11.93 -22.25
C ILE A 198 -12.55 12.68 -23.35
N GLY A 199 -12.44 12.26 -24.62
CA GLY A 199 -13.22 12.84 -25.72
C GLY A 199 -14.75 12.71 -25.56
N LYS A 200 -15.22 11.80 -24.70
CA LYS A 200 -16.64 11.63 -24.34
C LYS A 200 -17.02 12.33 -23.02
N SER A 201 -16.03 12.88 -22.32
CA SER A 201 -16.22 13.46 -20.98
C SER A 201 -16.95 14.80 -21.06
N ARG A 202 -17.91 14.98 -20.15
CA ARG A 202 -18.60 16.26 -19.90
C ARG A 202 -17.97 17.06 -18.75
N ALA A 203 -16.86 16.58 -18.20
CA ALA A 203 -16.14 17.31 -17.16
C ALA A 203 -15.58 18.63 -17.70
N PRO A 204 -15.31 19.62 -16.86
CA PRO A 204 -14.70 20.88 -17.27
C PRO A 204 -13.40 20.64 -18.05
N LYS A 205 -13.16 21.50 -19.06
CA LYS A 205 -12.00 21.36 -19.95
C LYS A 205 -10.67 21.26 -19.19
N ASN A 206 -10.47 22.08 -18.17
CA ASN A 206 -9.26 22.06 -17.36
C ASN A 206 -9.06 20.74 -16.58
N ILE A 207 -10.14 20.02 -16.25
CA ILE A 207 -10.07 18.70 -15.64
C ILE A 207 -9.64 17.66 -16.67
N ASN A 208 -10.29 17.67 -17.84
CA ASN A 208 -9.97 16.79 -18.95
C ASN A 208 -8.50 16.96 -19.40
N ASP A 209 -8.05 18.21 -19.59
CA ASP A 209 -6.68 18.55 -19.95
C ASP A 209 -5.68 18.06 -18.88
N THR A 210 -6.04 18.19 -17.58
CA THR A 210 -5.21 17.68 -16.48
C THR A 210 -5.08 16.15 -16.53
N ILE A 211 -6.21 15.42 -16.71
CA ILE A 211 -6.19 13.95 -16.76
C ILE A 211 -5.32 13.46 -17.93
N LEU A 212 -5.41 14.08 -19.09
CA LEU A 212 -4.59 13.72 -20.24
C LEU A 212 -3.10 13.96 -20.01
N LYS A 213 -2.75 14.97 -19.21
CA LYS A 213 -1.37 15.33 -18.88
C LYS A 213 -0.75 14.46 -17.78
N LEU A 214 -1.54 13.84 -16.91
CA LEU A 214 -1.02 13.08 -15.77
C LEU A 214 0.04 12.04 -16.13
N PRO A 215 -0.13 11.21 -17.19
CA PRO A 215 0.87 10.21 -17.55
C PRO A 215 2.25 10.78 -17.92
N GLU A 216 2.32 12.07 -18.29
CA GLU A 216 3.57 12.78 -18.60
C GLU A 216 4.24 13.33 -17.33
N LEU A 217 3.50 13.43 -16.22
CA LEU A 217 3.98 13.94 -14.94
C LEU A 217 4.58 12.80 -14.11
N PHE A 218 5.66 12.22 -14.65
CA PHE A 218 6.42 11.12 -14.09
C PHE A 218 7.92 11.42 -14.15
N GLY A 219 8.65 11.14 -13.06
CA GLY A 219 10.10 11.31 -13.00
C GLY A 219 10.59 11.88 -11.68
N GLY A 220 11.74 12.54 -11.69
CA GLY A 220 12.34 13.14 -10.49
C GLY A 220 11.59 14.38 -9.98
N ARG A 221 12.11 15.02 -8.96
CA ARG A 221 11.47 16.16 -8.24
C ARG A 221 11.09 17.35 -9.14
N HIS A 222 11.76 17.52 -10.29
CA HIS A 222 11.45 18.59 -11.25
C HIS A 222 9.98 18.56 -11.72
N ILE A 223 9.36 17.38 -11.74
CA ILE A 223 7.95 17.19 -12.10
C ILE A 223 7.00 18.00 -11.19
N LEU A 224 7.31 18.15 -9.91
CA LEU A 224 6.50 18.94 -8.98
C LEU A 224 6.44 20.41 -9.37
N THR A 225 7.52 20.96 -9.90
CA THR A 225 7.56 22.36 -10.36
C THR A 225 6.57 22.60 -11.53
N GLU A 226 6.44 21.65 -12.43
CA GLU A 226 5.45 21.73 -13.51
C GLU A 226 4.03 21.48 -13.00
N ALA A 227 3.85 20.44 -12.19
CA ALA A 227 2.55 20.04 -11.66
C ALA A 227 1.93 21.13 -10.76
N ARG A 228 2.74 21.88 -10.02
CA ARG A 228 2.27 23.00 -9.17
C ARG A 228 1.55 24.09 -9.94
N LYS A 229 1.83 24.27 -11.25
CA LYS A 229 1.15 25.24 -12.12
C LYS A 229 -0.30 24.82 -12.40
N ILE A 230 -0.64 23.55 -12.21
CA ILE A 230 -1.96 22.99 -12.48
C ILE A 230 -2.83 23.18 -11.23
N ALA A 231 -3.78 24.12 -11.30
CA ALA A 231 -4.59 24.55 -10.16
C ALA A 231 -5.39 23.39 -9.52
N SER A 232 -5.92 22.46 -10.36
CA SER A 232 -6.77 21.34 -9.92
C SER A 232 -6.06 20.32 -9.03
N ILE A 233 -4.72 20.24 -9.07
CA ILE A 233 -3.92 19.27 -8.32
C ILE A 233 -2.91 19.91 -7.37
N ARG A 234 -2.77 21.24 -7.40
CA ARG A 234 -1.75 21.99 -6.63
C ARG A 234 -1.72 21.62 -5.14
N LYS A 235 -2.87 21.44 -4.52
CA LYS A 235 -2.95 21.05 -3.09
C LYS A 235 -2.15 19.77 -2.82
N TYR A 236 -2.36 18.74 -3.61
CA TYR A 236 -1.70 17.43 -3.45
C TYR A 236 -0.22 17.47 -3.81
N VAL A 237 0.16 18.31 -4.78
CA VAL A 237 1.55 18.57 -5.12
C VAL A 237 2.28 19.22 -3.94
N ASN A 238 1.68 20.20 -3.29
CA ASN A 238 2.26 20.84 -2.10
C ASN A 238 2.40 19.85 -0.93
N GLU A 239 1.42 18.95 -0.72
CA GLU A 239 1.52 17.89 0.29
C GLU A 239 2.71 16.95 0.00
N LEU A 240 2.87 16.51 -1.25
CA LEU A 240 4.04 15.70 -1.66
C LEU A 240 5.37 16.43 -1.43
N GLU A 241 5.45 17.72 -1.76
CA GLU A 241 6.66 18.52 -1.51
C GLU A 241 6.98 18.62 -0.03
N SER A 242 5.96 18.80 0.82
CA SER A 242 6.15 18.83 2.28
C SER A 242 6.69 17.48 2.78
N VAL A 243 6.11 16.37 2.35
CA VAL A 243 6.58 15.02 2.72
C VAL A 243 8.03 14.79 2.26
N LEU A 244 8.34 15.15 1.02
CA LEU A 244 9.70 14.99 0.47
C LEU A 244 10.72 15.88 1.17
N GLY A 245 10.32 17.07 1.62
CA GLY A 245 11.18 17.94 2.44
C GLY A 245 11.55 17.28 3.77
N VAL A 246 10.58 16.67 4.45
CA VAL A 246 10.85 15.95 5.71
C VAL A 246 11.67 14.68 5.47
N ILE A 247 11.47 13.97 4.35
CA ILE A 247 12.30 12.80 3.99
C ILE A 247 13.78 13.19 3.84
N ASP A 248 14.07 14.38 3.31
CA ASP A 248 15.43 14.87 3.19
C ASP A 248 16.10 15.05 4.57
N ASP A 249 15.36 15.53 5.57
CA ASP A 249 15.87 15.67 6.94
C ASP A 249 16.24 14.31 7.57
N TYR A 250 15.60 13.24 7.17
CA TYR A 250 15.94 11.87 7.58
C TYR A 250 17.21 11.33 6.91
N GLN A 251 17.79 12.03 5.93
CA GLN A 251 18.97 11.59 5.16
C GLN A 251 18.81 10.17 4.59
N SER A 252 17.64 9.91 4.03
CA SER A 252 17.32 8.60 3.45
C SER A 252 18.03 8.44 2.11
N GLU A 253 18.92 7.45 2.01
CA GLU A 253 19.67 7.15 0.78
C GLU A 253 18.81 6.36 -0.21
N CYS A 254 18.00 7.06 -0.99
CA CYS A 254 17.23 6.49 -2.09
C CYS A 254 17.06 7.50 -3.22
N GLU A 255 16.95 6.99 -4.44
CA GLU A 255 16.49 7.79 -5.57
C GLU A 255 14.98 8.04 -5.43
N ILE A 256 14.52 9.24 -5.78
CA ILE A 256 13.10 9.60 -5.69
C ILE A 256 12.53 9.68 -7.09
N ASN A 257 11.45 8.96 -7.31
CA ASN A 257 10.65 8.97 -8.51
C ASN A 257 9.20 9.31 -8.14
N ILE A 258 8.61 10.24 -8.86
CA ILE A 258 7.26 10.77 -8.60
C ILE A 258 6.35 10.33 -9.74
N ASP A 259 5.21 9.73 -9.42
CA ASP A 259 4.16 9.38 -10.39
C ASP A 259 2.84 10.01 -9.97
N LEU A 260 2.43 11.08 -10.68
CA LEU A 260 1.18 11.77 -10.38
C LEU A 260 -0.05 11.11 -11.03
N ALA A 261 0.17 10.11 -11.88
CA ALA A 261 -0.86 9.23 -12.43
C ALA A 261 -1.01 7.92 -11.62
N GLU A 262 -0.34 7.80 -10.47
CA GLU A 262 -0.35 6.59 -9.68
C GLU A 262 -1.76 6.15 -9.28
N ILE A 263 -2.12 4.94 -9.66
CA ILE A 263 -3.45 4.37 -9.45
C ILE A 263 -3.44 3.13 -8.53
N ARG A 264 -2.25 2.63 -8.15
CA ARG A 264 -2.14 1.49 -7.25
C ARG A 264 -2.78 1.82 -5.90
N GLY A 265 -3.64 0.92 -5.40
CA GLY A 265 -4.34 1.13 -4.14
C GLY A 265 -5.34 2.30 -4.14
N PHE A 266 -5.73 2.83 -5.30
CA PHE A 266 -6.60 3.98 -5.46
C PHE A 266 -7.91 3.90 -4.64
N ASN A 267 -8.51 2.73 -4.53
CA ASN A 267 -9.73 2.53 -3.76
C ASN A 267 -9.47 2.32 -2.25
N TYR A 268 -8.22 2.23 -1.84
CA TYR A 268 -7.82 1.96 -0.47
C TYR A 268 -7.14 3.16 0.20
N TYR A 269 -6.15 3.77 -0.48
CA TYR A 269 -5.43 4.92 0.05
C TYR A 269 -6.19 6.23 -0.13
N THR A 270 -6.02 7.16 0.81
CA THR A 270 -6.67 8.48 0.82
C THR A 270 -5.71 9.64 0.57
N GLY A 271 -4.43 9.41 0.76
CA GLY A 271 -3.37 10.42 0.71
C GLY A 271 -2.17 9.98 -0.11
N VAL A 272 -0.99 10.23 0.44
CA VAL A 272 0.29 9.80 -0.13
C VAL A 272 0.31 8.28 -0.24
N THR A 273 0.85 7.78 -1.35
CA THR A 273 1.11 6.36 -1.60
C THR A 273 2.54 6.19 -2.09
N PHE A 274 3.16 5.08 -1.70
CA PHE A 274 4.54 4.83 -2.09
C PHE A 274 4.86 3.36 -2.27
N GLU A 275 5.90 3.11 -3.04
CA GLU A 275 6.52 1.82 -3.21
C GLU A 275 8.04 2.00 -3.13
N ILE A 276 8.73 1.09 -2.44
CA ILE A 276 10.19 1.08 -2.44
C ILE A 276 10.63 -0.17 -3.19
N VAL A 277 11.43 0.05 -4.21
CA VAL A 277 12.03 -0.99 -5.03
C VAL A 277 13.55 -0.92 -4.96
N SER A 278 14.24 -1.96 -5.40
CA SER A 278 15.68 -1.92 -5.67
C SER A 278 15.91 -2.17 -7.15
N ARG A 279 16.87 -1.48 -7.74
CA ARG A 279 17.27 -1.75 -9.14
C ARG A 279 17.86 -3.14 -9.33
N ASP A 280 18.28 -3.78 -8.24
CA ASP A 280 18.91 -5.10 -8.22
C ASP A 280 17.89 -6.23 -8.05
N ILE A 281 16.65 -5.92 -7.63
CA ILE A 281 15.61 -6.91 -7.30
C ILE A 281 14.35 -6.60 -8.12
N PRO A 282 13.92 -7.52 -9.02
CA PRO A 282 12.80 -7.28 -9.93
C PRO A 282 11.42 -7.43 -9.26
N ALA A 283 11.29 -6.98 -8.02
CA ALA A 283 10.03 -7.04 -7.26
C ALA A 283 9.96 -5.86 -6.27
N PRO A 284 8.78 -5.34 -6.02
CA PRO A 284 8.56 -4.36 -4.95
C PRO A 284 8.89 -4.96 -3.59
N LEU A 285 9.62 -4.19 -2.77
CA LEU A 285 10.08 -4.59 -1.45
C LEU A 285 9.18 -4.07 -0.35
N VAL A 286 8.74 -2.82 -0.47
CA VAL A 286 7.82 -2.17 0.48
C VAL A 286 6.70 -1.49 -0.29
N ARG A 287 5.50 -1.54 0.26
CA ARG A 287 4.33 -0.80 -0.20
C ARG A 287 3.64 -0.17 0.98
N GLY A 288 3.20 1.06 0.80
CA GLY A 288 2.46 1.76 1.84
C GLY A 288 1.73 2.99 1.31
N GLY A 289 1.03 3.64 2.23
CA GLY A 289 0.33 4.87 1.94
C GLY A 289 -0.60 5.25 3.08
N ARG A 290 -1.18 6.45 3.00
CA ARG A 290 -2.14 6.95 3.98
C ARG A 290 -3.56 6.45 3.66
N TYR A 291 -4.30 6.01 4.68
CA TYR A 291 -5.68 5.53 4.57
C TYR A 291 -6.53 5.98 5.78
N ASP A 292 -6.83 7.27 5.82
CA ASP A 292 -7.53 7.93 6.94
C ASP A 292 -8.93 7.33 7.22
N GLU A 293 -9.57 6.74 6.21
CA GLU A 293 -10.92 6.18 6.34
C GLU A 293 -10.97 4.77 6.97
N LEU A 294 -9.82 4.10 7.17
CA LEU A 294 -9.80 2.70 7.61
C LEU A 294 -10.39 2.52 9.00
N MET A 295 -10.02 3.37 9.93
CA MET A 295 -10.49 3.27 11.32
C MET A 295 -11.99 3.51 11.44
N GLY A 296 -12.54 4.48 10.68
CA GLY A 296 -13.96 4.77 10.60
C GLY A 296 -14.80 3.58 10.12
N LYS A 297 -14.26 2.74 9.23
CA LYS A 297 -14.93 1.51 8.79
C LYS A 297 -15.16 0.51 9.92
N TYR A 298 -14.37 0.56 10.98
CA TYR A 298 -14.51 -0.25 12.18
C TYR A 298 -15.23 0.49 13.33
N GLY A 299 -15.83 1.66 13.04
CA GLY A 299 -16.57 2.44 14.04
C GLY A 299 -15.67 3.21 15.01
N TYR A 300 -14.45 3.52 14.62
CA TYR A 300 -13.53 4.36 15.37
C TYR A 300 -13.56 5.78 14.79
N ASP A 301 -14.17 6.72 15.51
CA ASP A 301 -14.13 8.15 15.19
C ASP A 301 -12.85 8.74 15.79
N SER A 302 -11.90 9.12 14.93
CA SER A 302 -10.62 9.74 15.32
C SER A 302 -10.74 11.23 15.54
#